data_4503a98e6157c8d3ca736b148c72f9e0
#
_entry.id   4503a98e6157c8d3ca736b148c72f9e0
#
_cell.length_a   1.000
_cell.length_b   1.000
_cell.length_c   1.000
_cell.angle_alpha   90.00
_cell.angle_beta   90.00
_cell.angle_gamma   90.00
#
_symmetry.space_group_name_H-M   'P 1'
#
loop_
_entity.id
_entity.type
_entity.pdbx_description
1 polymer ?
#
loop_
_entity_poly.entity_id
_entity_poly.type
_entity_poly.pdbx_seq_one_letter_code
_entity_poly.pdbx_strand_id
1 'polypeptide(L)'
;VFTFPSFSSGVWMSYKEIANTLRNAPDENGHFGIFGGQYVAETLMPLIIEVCDAWRASKNDPSFWSELEYYRQHYIGRPSPLYLASRLTEHFNGAKLYFKRDELNHTGAHKINNVMGQALVARRMGKTKIIAETGAGQHGVATATACALFNLECEVFMGAEDVKRQKPNVDRMRLLGAKIHPVTSGSSTLKDAMNEALRYWVSKAETHFYIIGTVAGPHPYPEMVRDFQCVIGEETKEQIMAAEGRLPDTLVACIGGGSNAIGLFHPFLDDEVKIIGVEAAGYGVETGLHAACLLYTSDAADDVISV
;
A
#
# COMPACT_ATOMS: atom_id res chain seq x y z
N VAL A 1 7.41 9.25 15.92
CA VAL A 1 7.20 7.88 16.39
C VAL A 1 5.83 7.82 17.02
N PHE A 2 4.89 7.16 16.36
CA PHE A 2 3.54 6.97 16.92
C PHE A 2 3.43 5.58 17.50
N THR A 3 2.98 5.52 18.74
CA THR A 3 2.49 4.29 19.33
C THR A 3 0.98 4.30 19.20
N PHE A 4 0.43 3.35 18.46
CA PHE A 4 -1.01 3.12 18.53
C PHE A 4 -1.30 2.69 19.98
N PRO A 5 -2.19 3.37 20.70
CA PRO A 5 -2.50 2.99 22.07
C PRO A 5 -2.98 1.54 22.08
N SER A 6 -2.51 0.76 23.04
CA SER A 6 -3.17 -0.50 23.39
C SER A 6 -4.61 -0.12 23.74
N PHE A 7 -5.54 -0.55 22.92
CA PHE A 7 -6.92 -0.13 23.00
C PHE A 7 -7.52 -0.58 24.32
N SER A 8 -7.52 0.31 25.31
CA SER A 8 -8.23 0.08 26.55
C SER A 8 -9.74 0.13 26.30
N SER A 9 -10.48 -0.77 26.90
CA SER A 9 -11.87 -1.13 26.67
C SER A 9 -12.93 0.00 26.76
N GLY A 10 -12.55 1.21 27.14
CA GLY A 10 -13.48 2.31 27.39
C GLY A 10 -13.92 3.12 26.17
N VAL A 11 -13.05 3.32 25.17
CA VAL A 11 -13.34 4.15 23.99
C VAL A 11 -14.10 3.35 22.92
N TRP A 12 -14.06 2.03 22.98
CA TRP A 12 -14.67 1.14 21.99
C TRP A 12 -16.17 0.86 22.16
N MET A 13 -16.77 1.18 23.32
CA MET A 13 -18.21 0.92 23.50
C MET A 13 -19.09 1.75 22.57
N SER A 14 -18.70 2.99 22.21
CA SER A 14 -19.46 3.82 21.29
C SER A 14 -19.36 3.38 19.83
N TYR A 15 -18.25 2.72 19.46
CA TYR A 15 -18.07 2.21 18.08
C TYR A 15 -18.70 0.83 17.86
N LYS A 16 -19.03 0.07 18.90
CA LYS A 16 -19.74 -1.21 18.76
C LYS A 16 -21.18 -1.07 18.26
N GLU A 17 -21.75 0.11 18.36
CA GLU A 17 -23.09 0.42 17.85
C GLU A 17 -23.09 0.85 16.38
N ILE A 18 -21.91 1.13 15.80
CA ILE A 18 -21.77 1.45 14.38
C ILE A 18 -21.59 0.13 13.63
N ALA A 19 -22.41 -0.10 12.62
CA ALA A 19 -22.43 -1.33 11.80
C ALA A 19 -21.07 -1.66 11.15
N ASN A 20 -20.17 -0.67 11.02
CA ASN A 20 -18.83 -0.81 10.47
C ASN A 20 -17.81 -0.30 11.48
N THR A 21 -16.85 -1.15 11.86
CA THR A 21 -15.75 -0.81 12.76
C THR A 21 -14.44 -0.67 11.97
N LEU A 22 -13.45 0.06 12.52
CA LEU A 22 -12.14 0.22 11.88
C LEU A 22 -11.37 -1.10 11.66
N ARG A 23 -11.76 -2.19 12.32
CA ARG A 23 -11.16 -3.53 12.19
C ARG A 23 -11.84 -4.41 11.15
N ASN A 24 -13.09 -4.15 10.86
CA ASN A 24 -13.87 -4.96 9.92
C ASN A 24 -13.56 -4.54 8.47
N ALA A 25 -14.06 -5.33 7.52
CA ALA A 25 -14.15 -4.92 6.14
C ALA A 25 -14.96 -3.62 6.03
N PRO A 26 -14.73 -2.78 5.00
CA PRO A 26 -15.55 -1.60 4.80
C PRO A 26 -17.01 -2.00 4.58
N ASP A 27 -17.93 -1.05 4.84
CA ASP A 27 -19.33 -1.22 4.47
C ASP A 27 -19.49 -1.27 2.93
N GLU A 28 -20.73 -1.44 2.47
CA GLU A 28 -21.04 -1.51 1.03
C GLU A 28 -20.67 -0.24 0.25
N ASN A 29 -20.53 0.90 0.94
CA ASN A 29 -20.13 2.19 0.37
C ASN A 29 -18.63 2.47 0.54
N GLY A 30 -17.88 1.54 1.13
CA GLY A 30 -16.44 1.64 1.29
C GLY A 30 -15.98 2.40 2.54
N HIS A 31 -16.84 2.58 3.55
CA HIS A 31 -16.47 3.27 4.78
C HIS A 31 -15.94 2.31 5.84
N PHE A 32 -14.90 2.76 6.54
CA PHE A 32 -14.35 2.17 7.76
C PHE A 32 -14.74 3.11 8.92
N GLY A 33 -15.94 2.94 9.48
CA GLY A 33 -16.51 3.90 10.42
C GLY A 33 -16.76 5.25 9.74
N ILE A 34 -16.12 6.32 10.24
CA ILE A 34 -16.23 7.68 9.65
C ILE A 34 -15.22 7.93 8.50
N PHE A 35 -14.33 6.99 8.23
CA PHE A 35 -13.27 7.12 7.22
C PHE A 35 -13.61 6.34 5.95
N GLY A 36 -12.96 6.70 4.84
CA GLY A 36 -13.09 5.99 3.57
C GLY A 36 -14.23 6.52 2.71
N GLY A 37 -14.83 5.62 1.92
CA GLY A 37 -15.89 5.95 0.97
C GLY A 37 -15.39 6.10 -0.47
N GLN A 38 -16.27 6.60 -1.35
CA GLN A 38 -16.03 6.73 -2.80
C GLN A 38 -16.12 8.17 -3.26
N TYR A 39 -15.44 9.08 -2.58
CA TYR A 39 -15.47 10.52 -2.90
C TYR A 39 -14.57 10.84 -4.09
N VAL A 40 -15.14 10.82 -5.28
CA VAL A 40 -14.46 11.13 -6.55
C VAL A 40 -15.33 12.03 -7.42
N ALA A 41 -14.73 12.62 -8.47
CA ALA A 41 -15.50 13.34 -9.47
C ALA A 41 -16.53 12.39 -10.13
N GLU A 42 -17.73 12.90 -10.46
CA GLU A 42 -18.81 12.11 -11.06
C GLU A 42 -18.36 11.34 -12.31
N THR A 43 -17.48 11.95 -13.12
CA THR A 43 -16.92 11.32 -14.32
C THR A 43 -16.06 10.10 -14.05
N LEU A 44 -15.53 9.93 -12.82
CA LEU A 44 -14.74 8.80 -12.41
C LEU A 44 -15.59 7.68 -11.77
N MET A 45 -16.78 8.00 -11.31
CA MET A 45 -17.63 7.06 -10.57
C MET A 45 -17.94 5.75 -11.34
N PRO A 46 -18.27 5.77 -12.64
CA PRO A 46 -18.51 4.52 -13.38
C PRO A 46 -17.30 3.57 -13.36
N LEU A 47 -16.08 4.13 -13.44
CA LEU A 47 -14.85 3.33 -13.37
C LEU A 47 -14.62 2.74 -11.98
N ILE A 48 -14.89 3.51 -10.94
CA ILE A 48 -14.78 3.03 -9.56
C ILE A 48 -15.76 1.88 -9.30
N ILE A 49 -17.00 2.00 -9.80
CA ILE A 49 -17.99 0.93 -9.70
C ILE A 49 -17.51 -0.33 -10.43
N GLU A 50 -16.99 -0.19 -11.65
CA GLU A 50 -16.44 -1.32 -12.42
C GLU A 50 -15.30 -2.02 -11.64
N VAL A 51 -14.40 -1.25 -11.01
CA VAL A 51 -13.32 -1.79 -10.18
C VAL A 51 -13.85 -2.47 -8.92
N CYS A 52 -14.88 -1.90 -8.26
CA CYS A 52 -15.53 -2.51 -7.09
C CYS A 52 -16.12 -3.87 -7.42
N ASP A 53 -16.84 -3.97 -8.53
CA ASP A 53 -17.49 -5.21 -8.95
C ASP A 53 -16.44 -6.29 -9.31
N ALA A 54 -15.40 -5.89 -10.04
CA ALA A 54 -14.30 -6.78 -10.39
C ALA A 54 -13.52 -7.25 -9.14
N TRP A 55 -13.29 -6.36 -8.18
CA TRP A 55 -12.65 -6.70 -6.92
C TRP A 55 -13.50 -7.67 -6.10
N ARG A 56 -14.79 -7.38 -5.93
CA ARG A 56 -15.72 -8.23 -5.22
C ARG A 56 -15.79 -9.63 -5.83
N ALA A 57 -15.85 -9.73 -7.16
CA ALA A 57 -15.82 -11.00 -7.87
C ALA A 57 -14.50 -11.74 -7.65
N SER A 58 -13.35 -11.05 -7.78
CA SER A 58 -12.02 -11.64 -7.60
C SER A 58 -11.78 -12.07 -6.15
N LYS A 59 -12.15 -11.25 -5.18
CA LYS A 59 -11.97 -11.53 -3.75
C LYS A 59 -12.68 -12.82 -3.30
N ASN A 60 -13.82 -13.12 -3.90
CA ASN A 60 -14.63 -14.30 -3.59
C ASN A 60 -14.31 -15.52 -4.46
N ASP A 61 -13.35 -15.42 -5.37
CA ASP A 61 -12.96 -16.51 -6.28
C ASP A 61 -11.66 -17.19 -5.79
N PRO A 62 -11.73 -18.46 -5.31
CA PRO A 62 -10.54 -19.20 -4.90
C PRO A 62 -9.47 -19.33 -6.00
N SER A 63 -9.89 -19.34 -7.28
CA SER A 63 -8.94 -19.44 -8.40
C SER A 63 -8.08 -18.19 -8.54
N PHE A 64 -8.60 -17.01 -8.16
CA PHE A 64 -7.85 -15.75 -8.11
C PHE A 64 -6.71 -15.83 -7.08
N TRP A 65 -7.03 -16.28 -5.87
CA TRP A 65 -6.04 -16.40 -4.81
C TRP A 65 -4.99 -17.47 -5.10
N SER A 66 -5.40 -18.59 -5.72
CA SER A 66 -4.47 -19.64 -6.15
C SER A 66 -3.52 -19.14 -7.24
N GLU A 67 -4.01 -18.35 -8.20
CA GLU A 67 -3.17 -17.72 -9.23
C GLU A 67 -2.22 -16.68 -8.61
N LEU A 68 -2.71 -15.84 -7.71
CA LEU A 68 -1.88 -14.86 -7.00
C LEU A 68 -0.78 -15.55 -6.17
N GLU A 69 -1.13 -16.63 -5.45
CA GLU A 69 -0.16 -17.39 -4.67
C GLU A 69 0.91 -18.05 -5.54
N TYR A 70 0.54 -18.56 -6.71
CA TYR A 70 1.51 -19.04 -7.68
C TYR A 70 2.56 -17.97 -8.03
N TYR A 71 2.12 -16.72 -8.31
CA TYR A 71 3.05 -15.62 -8.61
C TYR A 71 3.82 -15.16 -7.36
N ARG A 72 3.23 -15.20 -6.19
CA ARG A 72 3.94 -14.92 -4.93
C ARG A 72 5.14 -15.85 -4.75
N GLN A 73 4.96 -17.14 -4.96
CA GLN A 73 6.01 -18.15 -4.76
C GLN A 73 7.02 -18.14 -5.90
N HIS A 74 6.57 -18.17 -7.16
CA HIS A 74 7.43 -18.45 -8.29
C HIS A 74 7.98 -17.21 -9.00
N TYR A 75 7.41 -16.04 -8.76
CA TYR A 75 7.86 -14.81 -9.40
C TYR A 75 8.30 -13.73 -8.41
N ILE A 76 7.56 -13.50 -7.36
CA ILE A 76 7.91 -12.51 -6.33
C ILE A 76 9.02 -13.03 -5.42
N GLY A 77 9.04 -14.35 -5.13
CA GLY A 77 10.02 -14.98 -4.26
C GLY A 77 9.60 -15.00 -2.80
N ARG A 78 8.30 -15.10 -2.53
CA ARG A 78 7.77 -15.25 -1.17
C ARG A 78 7.75 -16.72 -0.73
N PRO A 79 7.80 -17.00 0.60
CA PRO A 79 7.82 -16.03 1.71
C PRO A 79 9.14 -15.27 1.83
N SER A 80 9.06 -13.96 2.12
CA SER A 80 10.25 -13.17 2.44
C SER A 80 10.85 -13.63 3.76
N PRO A 81 12.19 -13.71 3.91
CA PRO A 81 12.80 -14.15 5.15
C PRO A 81 12.52 -13.22 6.34
N LEU A 82 12.37 -13.80 7.52
CA LEU A 82 12.47 -13.09 8.79
C LEU A 82 13.89 -13.30 9.34
N TYR A 83 14.67 -12.23 9.46
CA TYR A 83 16.09 -12.28 9.77
C TYR A 83 16.37 -11.71 11.17
N LEU A 84 16.99 -12.51 12.04
CA LEU A 84 17.49 -12.03 13.33
C LEU A 84 18.77 -11.21 13.12
N ALA A 85 18.70 -9.92 13.43
CA ALA A 85 19.82 -9.00 13.35
C ALA A 85 20.70 -9.11 14.61
N SER A 86 21.43 -10.21 14.79
CA SER A 86 22.19 -10.54 16.01
C SER A 86 23.13 -9.43 16.44
N ARG A 87 23.88 -8.86 15.51
CA ARG A 87 24.84 -7.78 15.82
C ARG A 87 24.17 -6.51 16.31
N LEU A 88 23.00 -6.15 15.78
CA LEU A 88 22.23 -5.00 16.27
C LEU A 88 21.58 -5.30 17.62
N THR A 89 21.07 -6.50 17.80
CA THR A 89 20.54 -6.99 19.08
C THR A 89 21.60 -6.88 20.17
N GLU A 90 22.80 -7.35 19.93
CA GLU A 90 23.95 -7.26 20.84
C GLU A 90 24.38 -5.80 21.08
N HIS A 91 24.48 -5.00 20.01
CA HIS A 91 24.92 -3.61 20.07
C HIS A 91 24.00 -2.75 20.98
N PHE A 92 22.71 -2.93 20.84
CA PHE A 92 21.73 -2.16 21.65
C PHE A 92 21.46 -2.80 23.02
N ASN A 93 21.94 -4.02 23.27
CA ASN A 93 21.77 -4.74 24.53
C ASN A 93 20.33 -4.68 25.08
N GLY A 94 19.36 -4.90 24.24
CA GLY A 94 17.94 -4.76 24.54
C GLY A 94 17.10 -5.85 23.90
N ALA A 95 16.07 -5.46 23.17
CA ALA A 95 15.18 -6.38 22.50
C ALA A 95 15.88 -7.12 21.36
N LYS A 96 15.47 -8.36 21.09
CA LYS A 96 15.83 -9.06 19.84
C LYS A 96 15.24 -8.31 18.65
N LEU A 97 16.08 -7.98 17.67
CA LEU A 97 15.67 -7.24 16.47
C LEU A 97 15.56 -8.20 15.29
N TYR A 98 14.34 -8.30 14.77
CA TYR A 98 14.04 -9.06 13.55
C TYR A 98 13.69 -8.12 12.41
N PHE A 99 14.17 -8.44 11.21
CA PHE A 99 13.80 -7.74 9.97
C PHE A 99 13.01 -8.67 9.05
N LYS A 100 11.80 -8.24 8.69
CA LYS A 100 11.06 -8.83 7.58
C LYS A 100 11.65 -8.29 6.27
N ARG A 101 12.31 -9.17 5.52
CA ARG A 101 13.23 -8.83 4.43
C ARG A 101 12.50 -8.69 3.08
N ASP A 102 11.53 -7.77 3.00
CA ASP A 102 10.74 -7.55 1.77
C ASP A 102 11.55 -6.88 0.63
N GLU A 103 12.74 -6.35 0.93
CA GLU A 103 13.68 -5.90 -0.11
C GLU A 103 14.30 -7.04 -0.91
N LEU A 104 14.16 -8.28 -0.46
CA LEU A 104 14.58 -9.48 -1.20
C LEU A 104 13.54 -9.96 -2.21
N ASN A 105 12.34 -9.43 -2.15
CA ASN A 105 11.33 -9.71 -3.17
C ASN A 105 11.78 -9.18 -4.55
N HIS A 106 11.28 -9.81 -5.59
CA HIS A 106 11.49 -9.30 -6.94
C HIS A 106 11.10 -7.83 -7.03
N THR A 107 11.89 -7.02 -7.71
CA THR A 107 11.86 -5.54 -7.79
C THR A 107 12.49 -4.80 -6.60
N GLY A 108 12.78 -5.47 -5.49
CA GLY A 108 13.54 -4.90 -4.37
C GLY A 108 12.70 -4.18 -3.32
N ALA A 109 11.39 -4.45 -3.25
CA ALA A 109 10.48 -3.86 -2.26
C ALA A 109 9.16 -4.63 -2.16
N HIS A 110 8.34 -4.27 -1.15
CA HIS A 110 6.99 -4.81 -0.92
C HIS A 110 5.96 -4.45 -2.03
N LYS A 111 6.23 -3.46 -2.87
CA LYS A 111 5.26 -2.93 -3.86
C LYS A 111 4.75 -3.99 -4.82
N ILE A 112 5.57 -4.96 -5.17
CA ILE A 112 5.23 -6.03 -6.12
C ILE A 112 4.05 -6.90 -5.62
N ASN A 113 3.86 -7.05 -4.30
CA ASN A 113 2.75 -7.82 -3.74
C ASN A 113 1.40 -7.24 -4.17
N ASN A 114 1.23 -5.94 -3.95
CA ASN A 114 0.04 -5.20 -4.31
C ASN A 114 -0.14 -5.10 -5.84
N VAL A 115 0.93 -4.76 -6.55
CA VAL A 115 0.89 -4.60 -8.00
C VAL A 115 0.49 -5.90 -8.69
N MET A 116 1.01 -7.04 -8.25
CA MET A 116 0.65 -8.33 -8.82
C MET A 116 -0.84 -8.62 -8.67
N GLY A 117 -1.41 -8.39 -7.49
CA GLY A 117 -2.84 -8.56 -7.24
C GLY A 117 -3.70 -7.65 -8.12
N GLN A 118 -3.39 -6.35 -8.17
CA GLN A 118 -4.13 -5.41 -9.01
C GLN A 118 -3.98 -5.71 -10.51
N ALA A 119 -2.82 -6.14 -10.98
CA ALA A 119 -2.62 -6.54 -12.37
C ALA A 119 -3.47 -7.77 -12.75
N LEU A 120 -3.64 -8.73 -11.84
CA LEU A 120 -4.54 -9.87 -12.04
C LEU A 120 -6.00 -9.43 -12.09
N VAL A 121 -6.43 -8.49 -11.24
CA VAL A 121 -7.78 -7.90 -11.32
C VAL A 121 -7.97 -7.22 -12.68
N ALA A 122 -7.03 -6.38 -13.11
CA ALA A 122 -7.09 -5.70 -14.41
C ALA A 122 -7.21 -6.67 -15.58
N ARG A 123 -6.46 -7.78 -15.55
CA ARG A 123 -6.57 -8.84 -16.57
C ARG A 123 -7.94 -9.51 -16.59
N ARG A 124 -8.54 -9.77 -15.43
CA ARG A 124 -9.90 -10.33 -15.33
C ARG A 124 -10.97 -9.36 -15.84
N MET A 125 -10.72 -8.05 -15.75
CA MET A 125 -11.55 -7.02 -16.37
C MET A 125 -11.34 -6.89 -17.89
N GLY A 126 -10.39 -7.63 -18.48
CA GLY A 126 -10.04 -7.51 -19.90
C GLY A 126 -9.28 -6.23 -20.25
N LYS A 127 -8.74 -5.51 -19.27
CA LYS A 127 -7.94 -4.30 -19.51
C LYS A 127 -6.56 -4.71 -20.02
N THR A 128 -6.10 -4.01 -21.05
CA THR A 128 -4.82 -4.29 -21.71
C THR A 128 -3.76 -3.26 -21.46
N LYS A 129 -4.13 -2.14 -20.82
CA LYS A 129 -3.27 -1.00 -20.53
C LYS A 129 -3.34 -0.62 -19.06
N ILE A 130 -2.19 -0.34 -18.50
CA ILE A 130 -2.04 0.01 -17.09
C ILE A 130 -1.51 1.43 -16.96
N ILE A 131 -2.13 2.18 -16.06
CA ILE A 131 -1.65 3.48 -15.59
C ILE A 131 -1.17 3.32 -14.15
N ALA A 132 -0.07 3.98 -13.82
CA ALA A 132 0.38 4.10 -12.44
C ALA A 132 1.00 5.46 -12.20
N GLU A 133 0.96 5.92 -10.95
CA GLU A 133 1.78 7.02 -10.45
C GLU A 133 3.01 6.49 -9.72
N THR A 134 4.06 7.30 -9.63
CA THR A 134 5.20 6.97 -8.78
C THR A 134 5.97 8.23 -8.37
N GLY A 135 6.49 8.24 -7.15
CA GLY A 135 7.42 9.27 -6.65
C GLY A 135 8.84 8.70 -6.60
N ALA A 136 9.17 7.90 -5.59
CA ALA A 136 10.48 7.27 -5.45
C ALA A 136 10.81 6.22 -6.54
N GLY A 137 9.85 5.87 -7.39
CA GLY A 137 10.06 4.96 -8.53
C GLY A 137 9.77 3.49 -8.26
N GLN A 138 9.72 3.05 -7.01
CA GLN A 138 9.53 1.62 -6.69
C GLN A 138 8.18 1.07 -7.13
N HIS A 139 7.11 1.85 -6.98
CA HIS A 139 5.79 1.45 -7.47
C HIS A 139 5.77 1.35 -9.00
N GLY A 140 6.34 2.33 -9.69
CA GLY A 140 6.46 2.30 -11.14
C GLY A 140 7.27 1.13 -11.66
N VAL A 141 8.39 0.79 -11.01
CA VAL A 141 9.19 -0.39 -11.36
C VAL A 141 8.40 -1.67 -11.17
N ALA A 142 7.70 -1.83 -10.05
CA ALA A 142 6.85 -3.00 -9.79
C ALA A 142 5.74 -3.11 -10.85
N THR A 143 5.07 -2.00 -11.18
CA THR A 143 4.03 -1.96 -12.20
C THR A 143 4.57 -2.32 -13.58
N ALA A 144 5.68 -1.71 -14.00
CA ALA A 144 6.32 -2.05 -15.27
C ALA A 144 6.73 -3.53 -15.34
N THR A 145 7.19 -4.09 -14.22
CA THR A 145 7.55 -5.51 -14.12
C THR A 145 6.34 -6.44 -14.32
N ALA A 146 5.23 -6.16 -13.63
CA ALA A 146 4.02 -6.96 -13.79
C ALA A 146 3.42 -6.79 -15.21
N CYS A 147 3.47 -5.59 -15.78
CA CYS A 147 3.02 -5.34 -17.14
C CYS A 147 3.86 -6.12 -18.17
N ALA A 148 5.18 -6.14 -18.00
CA ALA A 148 6.06 -6.94 -18.86
C ALA A 148 5.76 -8.44 -18.75
N LEU A 149 5.52 -8.95 -17.53
CA LEU A 149 5.13 -10.35 -17.30
C LEU A 149 3.84 -10.72 -18.02
N PHE A 150 2.82 -9.85 -17.97
CA PHE A 150 1.49 -10.13 -18.49
C PHE A 150 1.25 -9.57 -19.89
N ASN A 151 2.26 -9.05 -20.55
CA ASN A 151 2.16 -8.42 -21.87
C ASN A 151 1.10 -7.29 -21.91
N LEU A 152 1.12 -6.43 -20.88
CA LEU A 152 0.24 -5.26 -20.78
C LEU A 152 1.04 -4.00 -21.14
N GLU A 153 0.39 -3.04 -21.80
CA GLU A 153 0.99 -1.72 -21.99
C GLU A 153 1.05 -0.97 -20.65
N CYS A 154 2.16 -0.28 -20.38
CA CYS A 154 2.41 0.41 -19.11
C CYS A 154 2.70 1.89 -19.32
N GLU A 155 1.90 2.75 -18.70
CA GLU A 155 2.10 4.21 -18.67
C GLU A 155 2.27 4.66 -17.22
N VAL A 156 3.43 5.28 -16.92
CA VAL A 156 3.77 5.70 -15.55
C VAL A 156 3.91 7.21 -15.51
N PHE A 157 3.13 7.84 -14.63
CA PHE A 157 3.18 9.26 -14.34
C PHE A 157 4.14 9.52 -13.17
N MET A 158 5.09 10.42 -13.35
CA MET A 158 6.12 10.72 -12.36
C MET A 158 6.45 12.20 -12.38
N GLY A 159 6.54 12.84 -11.22
CA GLY A 159 6.95 14.23 -11.13
C GLY A 159 8.29 14.47 -11.79
N ALA A 160 8.44 15.57 -12.54
CA ALA A 160 9.65 15.85 -13.31
C ALA A 160 10.91 15.95 -12.41
N GLU A 161 10.75 16.43 -11.17
CA GLU A 161 11.86 16.45 -10.21
C GLU A 161 12.22 15.04 -9.71
N ASP A 162 11.21 14.18 -9.50
CA ASP A 162 11.43 12.81 -9.12
C ASP A 162 12.07 11.99 -10.25
N VAL A 163 11.71 12.26 -11.51
CA VAL A 163 12.37 11.65 -12.70
C VAL A 163 13.88 11.90 -12.69
N LYS A 164 14.30 13.11 -12.32
CA LYS A 164 15.73 13.46 -12.23
C LYS A 164 16.41 12.74 -11.04
N ARG A 165 15.75 12.77 -9.86
CA ARG A 165 16.31 12.21 -8.62
C ARG A 165 16.40 10.69 -8.67
N GLN A 166 15.44 10.03 -9.31
CA GLN A 166 15.27 8.58 -9.34
C GLN A 166 15.61 7.97 -10.71
N LYS A 167 16.57 8.56 -11.42
CA LYS A 167 16.97 8.12 -12.75
C LYS A 167 17.18 6.60 -12.88
N PRO A 168 17.83 5.88 -11.94
CA PRO A 168 18.00 4.43 -12.05
C PRO A 168 16.66 3.67 -12.11
N ASN A 169 15.64 4.10 -11.37
CA ASN A 169 14.31 3.49 -11.43
C ASN A 169 13.60 3.83 -12.74
N VAL A 170 13.77 5.05 -13.25
CA VAL A 170 13.25 5.47 -14.58
C VAL A 170 13.85 4.61 -15.69
N ASP A 171 15.15 4.38 -15.64
CA ASP A 171 15.84 3.55 -16.64
C ASP A 171 15.36 2.08 -16.57
N ARG A 172 15.12 1.54 -15.36
CA ARG A 172 14.52 0.20 -15.16
C ARG A 172 13.12 0.10 -15.75
N MET A 173 12.26 1.10 -15.48
CA MET A 173 10.90 1.13 -16.04
C MET A 173 10.92 1.16 -17.57
N ARG A 174 11.78 1.97 -18.17
CA ARG A 174 11.93 2.04 -19.63
C ARG A 174 12.45 0.72 -20.23
N LEU A 175 13.42 0.10 -19.57
CA LEU A 175 13.93 -1.21 -19.99
C LEU A 175 12.82 -2.29 -19.99
N LEU A 176 11.87 -2.20 -19.07
CA LEU A 176 10.70 -3.07 -18.98
C LEU A 176 9.57 -2.68 -19.95
N GLY A 177 9.79 -1.68 -20.80
CA GLY A 177 8.83 -1.25 -21.81
C GLY A 177 7.80 -0.20 -21.36
N ALA A 178 7.91 0.33 -20.14
CA ALA A 178 6.99 1.35 -19.67
C ALA A 178 7.26 2.71 -20.31
N LYS A 179 6.19 3.42 -20.67
CA LYS A 179 6.21 4.80 -21.09
C LYS A 179 6.12 5.72 -19.88
N ILE A 180 7.11 6.60 -19.71
CA ILE A 180 7.16 7.54 -18.60
C ILE A 180 6.61 8.89 -19.02
N HIS A 181 5.67 9.43 -18.25
CA HIS A 181 5.10 10.76 -18.41
C HIS A 181 5.62 11.68 -17.30
N PRO A 182 6.62 12.54 -17.59
CA PRO A 182 7.08 13.53 -16.63
C PRO A 182 6.00 14.60 -16.41
N VAL A 183 5.61 14.79 -15.15
CA VAL A 183 4.60 15.79 -14.76
C VAL A 183 5.30 17.04 -14.24
N THR A 184 5.03 18.17 -14.87
CA THR A 184 5.66 19.47 -14.56
C THR A 184 4.72 20.44 -13.83
N SER A 185 3.45 20.07 -13.63
CA SER A 185 2.49 20.88 -12.88
C SER A 185 2.78 20.88 -11.37
N GLY A 186 2.33 21.91 -10.70
CA GLY A 186 2.45 22.04 -9.25
C GLY A 186 3.89 21.98 -8.74
N SER A 187 4.15 21.16 -7.75
CA SER A 187 5.48 20.89 -7.18
C SER A 187 6.31 19.90 -8.00
N SER A 188 5.75 19.36 -9.07
CA SER A 188 6.37 18.32 -9.91
C SER A 188 6.77 17.05 -9.13
N THR A 189 5.95 16.65 -8.15
CA THR A 189 6.16 15.51 -7.26
C THR A 189 5.00 14.50 -7.32
N LEU A 190 5.00 13.50 -6.43
CA LEU A 190 4.03 12.41 -6.40
C LEU A 190 2.57 12.87 -6.43
N LYS A 191 2.20 13.92 -5.69
CA LYS A 191 0.81 14.42 -5.65
C LYS A 191 0.34 14.86 -7.04
N ASP A 192 1.20 15.58 -7.75
CA ASP A 192 0.88 16.08 -9.10
C ASP A 192 0.83 14.94 -10.11
N ALA A 193 1.72 13.95 -9.96
CA ALA A 193 1.73 12.75 -10.77
C ALA A 193 0.43 11.94 -10.59
N MET A 194 -0.05 11.79 -9.35
CA MET A 194 -1.32 11.12 -9.05
C MET A 194 -2.51 11.86 -9.68
N ASN A 195 -2.57 13.17 -9.54
CA ASN A 195 -3.64 13.97 -10.13
C ASN A 195 -3.68 13.85 -11.66
N GLU A 196 -2.52 13.84 -12.30
CA GLU A 196 -2.45 13.69 -13.76
C GLU A 196 -2.80 12.27 -14.21
N ALA A 197 -2.36 11.25 -13.49
CA ALA A 197 -2.74 9.87 -13.76
C ALA A 197 -4.25 9.66 -13.66
N LEU A 198 -4.91 10.24 -12.66
CA LEU A 198 -6.37 10.17 -12.51
C LEU A 198 -7.10 10.89 -13.66
N ARG A 199 -6.66 12.09 -14.06
CA ARG A 199 -7.25 12.80 -15.22
C ARG A 199 -7.09 12.00 -16.52
N TYR A 200 -5.91 11.40 -16.70
CA TYR A 200 -5.63 10.58 -17.87
C TYR A 200 -6.52 9.33 -17.86
N TRP A 201 -6.70 8.68 -16.73
CA TRP A 201 -7.55 7.50 -16.60
C TRP A 201 -9.00 7.76 -16.99
N VAL A 202 -9.61 8.87 -16.51
CA VAL A 202 -10.96 9.27 -16.92
C VAL A 202 -11.10 9.33 -18.45
N SER A 203 -10.08 9.85 -19.15
CA SER A 203 -10.09 9.96 -20.63
C SER A 203 -9.89 8.62 -21.38
N LYS A 204 -9.53 7.54 -20.66
CA LYS A 204 -9.11 6.25 -21.22
C LYS A 204 -9.78 5.05 -20.56
N ALA A 205 -10.93 5.27 -19.98
CA ALA A 205 -11.67 4.33 -19.12
C ALA A 205 -11.81 2.92 -19.68
N GLU A 206 -12.15 2.81 -20.97
CA GLU A 206 -12.49 1.52 -21.59
C GLU A 206 -11.33 0.51 -21.60
N THR A 207 -10.11 0.98 -21.81
CA THR A 207 -8.94 0.11 -22.05
C THR A 207 -7.93 0.11 -20.92
N HIS A 208 -7.95 1.14 -20.05
CA HIS A 208 -6.94 1.35 -19.03
C HIS A 208 -7.45 0.99 -17.63
N PHE A 209 -6.56 0.42 -16.84
CA PHE A 209 -6.75 0.22 -15.41
C PHE A 209 -5.68 1.01 -14.64
N TYR A 210 -6.09 1.68 -13.57
CA TYR A 210 -5.19 2.43 -12.71
C TYR A 210 -4.75 1.56 -11.54
N ILE A 211 -3.46 1.25 -11.45
CA ILE A 211 -2.85 0.53 -10.33
C ILE A 211 -2.33 1.53 -9.32
N ILE A 212 -2.92 1.56 -8.12
CA ILE A 212 -2.52 2.45 -7.03
C ILE A 212 -1.44 1.82 -6.16
N GLY A 213 -0.43 2.61 -5.80
CA GLY A 213 0.74 2.12 -5.05
C GLY A 213 0.66 2.30 -3.54
N THR A 214 -0.39 2.89 -3.02
CA THR A 214 -0.54 3.26 -1.61
C THR A 214 -1.92 2.91 -1.06
N VAL A 215 -2.07 2.92 0.27
CA VAL A 215 -3.36 2.71 0.97
C VAL A 215 -4.11 4.04 0.98
N ALA A 216 -4.52 4.49 -0.19
CA ALA A 216 -5.24 5.75 -0.38
C ALA A 216 -6.19 5.64 -1.57
N GLY A 217 -6.96 6.70 -1.80
CA GLY A 217 -7.92 6.79 -2.90
C GLY A 217 -9.29 6.25 -2.53
N PRO A 218 -10.21 6.24 -3.51
CA PRO A 218 -11.57 5.80 -3.28
C PRO A 218 -11.64 4.28 -3.06
N HIS A 219 -12.64 3.82 -2.32
CA HIS A 219 -12.96 2.39 -2.29
C HIS A 219 -13.17 1.86 -3.74
N PRO A 220 -12.60 0.68 -4.12
CA PRO A 220 -12.09 -0.38 -3.26
C PRO A 220 -10.56 -0.37 -3.07
N TYR A 221 -9.84 0.65 -3.53
CA TYR A 221 -8.37 0.65 -3.53
C TYR A 221 -7.74 0.43 -2.15
N PRO A 222 -8.16 1.11 -1.06
CA PRO A 222 -7.57 0.88 0.25
C PRO A 222 -7.72 -0.57 0.72
N GLU A 223 -8.88 -1.17 0.47
CA GLU A 223 -9.14 -2.58 0.80
C GLU A 223 -8.26 -3.52 -0.04
N MET A 224 -8.20 -3.33 -1.35
CA MET A 224 -7.35 -4.14 -2.23
C MET A 224 -5.88 -4.08 -1.82
N VAL A 225 -5.36 -2.88 -1.60
CA VAL A 225 -3.96 -2.70 -1.22
C VAL A 225 -3.66 -3.37 0.11
N ARG A 226 -4.54 -3.21 1.10
CA ARG A 226 -4.45 -3.92 2.38
C ARG A 226 -4.39 -5.43 2.18
N ASP A 227 -5.38 -5.99 1.49
CA ASP A 227 -5.54 -7.44 1.35
C ASP A 227 -4.35 -8.06 0.59
N PHE A 228 -3.82 -7.38 -0.43
CA PHE A 228 -2.64 -7.87 -1.13
C PHE A 228 -1.34 -7.74 -0.34
N GLN A 229 -1.25 -6.77 0.57
CA GLN A 229 -0.06 -6.54 1.41
C GLN A 229 -0.08 -7.34 2.72
N CYS A 230 -1.25 -7.83 3.18
CA CYS A 230 -1.37 -8.60 4.43
C CYS A 230 -0.48 -9.85 4.47
N VAL A 231 -0.09 -10.38 3.34
CA VAL A 231 0.89 -11.47 3.24
C VAL A 231 2.20 -11.18 4.02
N ILE A 232 2.58 -9.91 4.17
CA ILE A 232 3.75 -9.49 4.97
C ILE A 232 3.57 -9.89 6.44
N GLY A 233 2.44 -9.50 7.02
CA GLY A 233 2.13 -9.77 8.43
C GLY A 233 1.77 -11.22 8.70
N GLU A 234 1.04 -11.86 7.78
CA GLU A 234 0.68 -13.29 7.86
C GLU A 234 1.95 -14.15 7.95
N GLU A 235 2.87 -14.01 7.00
CA GLU A 235 4.16 -14.69 7.03
C GLU A 235 5.00 -14.34 8.27
N THR A 236 4.99 -13.06 8.67
CA THR A 236 5.74 -12.61 9.84
C THR A 236 5.23 -13.31 11.10
N LYS A 237 3.92 -13.46 11.23
CA LYS A 237 3.28 -14.13 12.38
C LYS A 237 3.70 -15.60 12.46
N GLU A 238 3.66 -16.31 11.36
CA GLU A 238 4.09 -17.72 11.29
C GLU A 238 5.60 -17.86 11.57
N GLN A 239 6.40 -17.02 10.94
CA GLN A 239 7.85 -17.08 11.05
C GLN A 239 8.36 -16.73 12.46
N ILE A 240 7.78 -15.72 13.11
CA ILE A 240 8.20 -15.38 14.49
C ILE A 240 7.73 -16.43 15.49
N MET A 241 6.55 -17.00 15.30
CA MET A 241 6.08 -18.13 16.11
C MET A 241 6.99 -19.36 15.96
N ALA A 242 7.44 -19.64 14.76
CA ALA A 242 8.40 -20.73 14.53
C ALA A 242 9.79 -20.45 15.15
N ALA A 243 10.24 -19.18 15.15
CA ALA A 243 11.55 -18.79 15.66
C ALA A 243 11.58 -18.64 17.19
N GLU A 244 10.55 -18.08 17.80
CA GLU A 244 10.54 -17.67 19.21
C GLU A 244 9.47 -18.37 20.06
N GLY A 245 8.54 -19.12 19.44
CA GLY A 245 7.41 -19.75 20.15
C GLY A 245 6.36 -18.77 20.66
N ARG A 246 6.47 -17.48 20.33
CA ARG A 246 5.57 -16.42 20.76
C ARG A 246 5.49 -15.28 19.74
N LEU A 247 4.47 -14.44 19.86
CA LEU A 247 4.36 -13.19 19.10
C LEU A 247 5.41 -12.16 19.52
N PRO A 248 5.74 -11.18 18.66
CA PRO A 248 6.66 -10.11 19.01
C PRO A 248 6.03 -9.16 20.04
N ASP A 249 6.85 -8.52 20.85
CA ASP A 249 6.37 -7.47 21.77
C ASP A 249 5.99 -6.19 21.02
N THR A 250 6.66 -5.93 19.90
CA THR A 250 6.50 -4.68 19.13
C THR A 250 6.72 -4.92 17.64
N LEU A 251 5.84 -4.35 16.84
CA LEU A 251 6.02 -4.18 15.39
C LEU A 251 6.37 -2.73 15.07
N VAL A 252 7.34 -2.54 14.18
CA VAL A 252 7.77 -1.20 13.74
C VAL A 252 7.79 -1.17 12.22
N ALA A 253 7.15 -0.16 11.62
CA ALA A 253 7.24 0.08 10.19
C ALA A 253 7.35 1.57 9.87
N CYS A 254 8.11 1.92 8.84
CA CYS A 254 8.09 3.26 8.28
C CYS A 254 6.80 3.49 7.51
N ILE A 255 6.29 4.72 7.56
CA ILE A 255 5.07 5.13 6.87
C ILE A 255 5.42 6.25 5.89
N GLY A 256 5.17 5.94 4.60
CA GLY A 256 5.04 6.94 3.54
C GLY A 256 3.57 6.96 3.12
N GLY A 257 3.21 6.19 2.08
CA GLY A 257 1.80 5.94 1.72
C GLY A 257 1.10 4.85 2.53
N GLY A 258 1.79 4.19 3.47
CA GLY A 258 1.23 3.24 4.44
C GLY A 258 1.08 1.79 3.97
N SER A 259 1.36 1.46 2.70
CA SER A 259 1.06 0.12 2.17
C SER A 259 1.86 -1.02 2.82
N ASN A 260 3.15 -0.80 3.15
CA ASN A 260 3.94 -1.77 3.90
C ASN A 260 3.48 -1.89 5.35
N ALA A 261 3.17 -0.76 5.97
CA ALA A 261 2.75 -0.71 7.36
C ALA A 261 1.41 -1.44 7.57
N ILE A 262 0.39 -1.15 6.74
CA ILE A 262 -0.90 -1.85 6.84
C ILE A 262 -0.73 -3.36 6.58
N GLY A 263 0.12 -3.73 5.62
CA GLY A 263 0.41 -5.14 5.32
C GLY A 263 1.02 -5.89 6.49
N LEU A 264 1.92 -5.24 7.24
CA LEU A 264 2.52 -5.82 8.45
C LEU A 264 1.55 -5.80 9.63
N PHE A 265 0.85 -4.68 9.86
CA PHE A 265 0.11 -4.42 11.10
C PHE A 265 -1.26 -5.07 11.12
N HIS A 266 -1.98 -5.07 10.00
CA HIS A 266 -3.36 -5.52 9.94
C HIS A 266 -3.57 -6.95 10.48
N PRO A 267 -2.73 -7.96 10.14
CA PRO A 267 -2.87 -9.30 10.69
C PRO A 267 -2.67 -9.42 12.20
N PHE A 268 -2.08 -8.40 12.84
CA PHE A 268 -1.81 -8.37 14.28
C PHE A 268 -2.76 -7.46 15.09
N LEU A 269 -3.79 -6.89 14.47
CA LEU A 269 -4.66 -5.91 15.16
C LEU A 269 -5.43 -6.49 16.35
N ASP A 270 -5.67 -7.80 16.37
CA ASP A 270 -6.38 -8.49 17.46
C ASP A 270 -5.43 -9.13 18.48
N ASP A 271 -4.12 -9.01 18.27
CA ASP A 271 -3.10 -9.56 19.17
C ASP A 271 -2.60 -8.49 20.17
N GLU A 272 -2.08 -8.94 21.31
CA GLU A 272 -1.42 -8.07 22.29
C GLU A 272 0.01 -7.70 21.86
N VAL A 273 0.10 -6.95 20.75
CA VAL A 273 1.37 -6.52 20.15
C VAL A 273 1.36 -4.99 20.03
N LYS A 274 2.43 -4.35 20.51
CA LYS A 274 2.58 -2.91 20.36
C LYS A 274 2.91 -2.57 18.90
N ILE A 275 2.18 -1.63 18.31
CA ILE A 275 2.36 -1.21 16.92
C ILE A 275 2.94 0.21 16.89
N ILE A 276 4.03 0.41 16.17
CA ILE A 276 4.72 1.70 16.02
C ILE A 276 4.88 2.04 14.55
N GLY A 277 4.21 3.10 14.09
CA GLY A 277 4.45 3.73 12.81
C GLY A 277 5.49 4.83 12.90
N VAL A 278 6.41 4.92 11.95
CA VAL A 278 7.47 5.93 11.90
C VAL A 278 7.36 6.74 10.62
N GLU A 279 7.07 8.02 10.76
CA GLU A 279 7.00 8.96 9.65
C GLU A 279 8.26 9.82 9.54
N ALA A 280 8.52 10.36 8.34
CA ALA A 280 9.68 11.20 8.08
C ALA A 280 9.45 12.61 8.64
N ALA A 281 10.15 12.96 9.69
CA ALA A 281 10.07 14.27 10.34
C ALA A 281 10.79 15.41 9.59
N GLY A 282 11.55 15.11 8.52
CA GLY A 282 12.26 16.15 7.77
C GLY A 282 13.14 17.02 8.63
N TYR A 283 12.91 18.32 8.59
CA TYR A 283 13.61 19.31 9.43
C TYR A 283 12.91 19.56 10.78
N GLY A 284 11.96 18.73 11.16
CA GLY A 284 11.13 18.87 12.36
C GLY A 284 9.67 19.17 12.01
N VAL A 285 8.75 18.56 12.77
CA VAL A 285 7.31 18.68 12.53
C VAL A 285 6.86 20.15 12.65
N GLU A 286 7.41 20.87 13.61
CA GLU A 286 7.15 22.28 13.87
C GLU A 286 7.56 23.22 12.72
N THR A 287 8.43 22.78 11.82
CA THR A 287 8.90 23.62 10.69
C THR A 287 7.95 23.61 9.51
N GLY A 288 7.01 22.65 9.45
CA GLY A 288 6.19 22.38 8.27
C GLY A 288 6.98 21.78 7.08
N LEU A 289 8.29 21.52 7.24
CA LEU A 289 9.17 20.92 6.23
C LEU A 289 9.41 19.43 6.53
N HIS A 290 8.34 18.67 6.56
CA HIS A 290 8.32 17.24 6.86
C HIS A 290 7.31 16.51 5.98
N ALA A 291 7.30 15.17 6.05
CA ALA A 291 6.36 14.30 5.35
C ALA A 291 5.50 13.46 6.32
N ALA A 292 5.38 13.90 7.59
CA ALA A 292 4.54 13.26 8.59
C ALA A 292 3.09 13.70 8.38
N CYS A 293 2.26 12.83 7.79
CA CYS A 293 0.86 13.11 7.49
C CYS A 293 -0.09 12.60 8.58
N LEU A 294 0.18 11.43 9.16
CA LEU A 294 -0.67 10.83 10.20
C LEU A 294 -0.61 11.61 11.51
N LEU A 295 0.48 12.32 11.78
CA LEU A 295 0.57 13.18 12.94
C LEU A 295 -0.57 14.21 12.97
N TYR A 296 -0.83 14.85 11.84
CA TYR A 296 -1.92 15.82 11.74
C TYR A 296 -3.30 15.17 11.78
N THR A 297 -3.44 13.96 11.21
CA THR A 297 -4.73 13.26 11.22
C THR A 297 -5.06 12.65 12.59
N SER A 298 -4.08 12.33 13.42
CA SER A 298 -4.32 11.87 14.78
C SER A 298 -4.65 13.03 15.74
N ASP A 299 -4.02 14.18 15.59
CA ASP A 299 -4.37 15.40 16.32
C ASP A 299 -5.71 15.98 15.85
N ALA A 300 -6.04 15.80 14.60
CA ALA A 300 -7.33 16.20 14.02
C ALA A 300 -8.50 15.31 14.47
N ALA A 301 -8.25 14.17 15.10
CA ALA A 301 -9.31 13.38 15.75
C ALA A 301 -9.80 14.03 17.07
N ASP A 302 -8.98 14.87 17.67
CA ASP A 302 -9.35 15.70 18.83
C ASP A 302 -9.89 17.09 18.41
N ASP A 303 -9.50 17.58 17.24
CA ASP A 303 -10.05 18.79 16.63
C ASP A 303 -10.97 18.40 15.46
N VAL A 304 -12.26 18.74 15.56
CA VAL A 304 -13.33 18.46 14.58
C VAL A 304 -13.07 19.09 13.19
N ILE A 305 -11.83 19.29 12.79
CA ILE A 305 -11.43 19.90 11.52
C ILE A 305 -10.28 19.10 10.90
N SER A 306 -10.60 18.07 10.14
CA SER A 306 -9.93 17.82 8.86
C SER A 306 -10.50 16.59 8.20
N VAL A 307 -11.08 16.83 7.15
CA VAL A 307 -11.32 16.22 5.85
C VAL A 307 -10.67 14.86 5.62
#